data_08fa6028fa3956b0e105af3cda66b549
#
_entry.id   08fa6028fa3956b0e105af3cda66b549
#
_cell.length_a   1.000
_cell.length_b   1.000
_cell.length_c   1.000
_cell.angle_alpha   90.00
_cell.angle_beta   90.00
_cell.angle_gamma   90.00
#
_symmetry.space_group_name_H-M   'P 1'
#
loop_
_entity.id
_entity.type
_entity.pdbx_description
1 polymer ?
#
loop_
_entity_poly.entity_id
_entity_poly.type
_entity_poly.pdbx_seq_one_letter_code
_entity_poly.pdbx_strand_id
1 'polypeptide(L)'
;MTTVLCFGGRPVPRALAAIPRADITEPADVDAATVGVSRAVVLGTEADLATVLTRLLRADRLAVEVAHLPGSRGARRALRAGAQRVPLIRDETGTVLVRRALWRPAPEGRLLEGEGIVDDTVLFDGAVAGV
;
A
#
# COMPACT_ATOMS: atom_id res chain seq x y z
N MET A 1 14.25 10.21 -9.89
CA MET A 1 14.17 11.01 -8.65
C MET A 1 13.47 10.19 -7.57
N THR A 2 13.97 10.27 -6.37
CA THR A 2 13.36 9.59 -5.20
C THR A 2 12.60 10.61 -4.36
N THR A 3 11.45 10.24 -3.84
CA THR A 3 10.67 11.04 -2.88
C THR A 3 10.31 10.23 -1.66
N VAL A 4 10.11 10.89 -0.53
CA VAL A 4 9.58 10.29 0.71
C VAL A 4 8.13 10.74 0.88
N LEU A 5 7.23 9.78 0.97
CA LEU A 5 5.81 10.01 1.26
C LEU A 5 5.59 9.82 2.76
N CYS A 6 5.32 10.91 3.47
CA CYS A 6 5.17 10.91 4.92
C CYS A 6 3.70 10.88 5.31
N PHE A 7 3.32 9.89 6.09
CA PHE A 7 1.97 9.73 6.63
C PHE A 7 1.95 9.95 8.14
N GLY A 8 0.88 10.59 8.64
CA GLY A 8 0.64 10.73 10.08
C GLY A 8 1.67 11.56 10.83
N GLY A 9 2.34 12.51 10.19
CA GLY A 9 3.32 13.39 10.85
C GLY A 9 4.52 12.65 11.47
N ARG A 10 4.87 11.48 10.96
CA ARG A 10 5.98 10.67 11.47
C ARG A 10 7.32 11.36 11.29
N PRO A 11 8.25 11.23 12.26
CA PRO A 11 9.59 11.78 12.12
C PRO A 11 10.33 11.10 10.95
N VAL A 12 10.98 11.92 10.14
CA VAL A 12 11.77 11.42 9.00
C VAL A 12 13.13 10.93 9.50
N PRO A 13 13.51 9.67 9.24
CA PRO A 13 14.81 9.16 9.60
C PRO A 13 15.94 10.00 9.01
N ARG A 14 17.03 10.18 9.76
CA ARG A 14 18.18 10.98 9.35
C ARG A 14 18.73 10.60 7.97
N ALA A 15 18.71 9.31 7.64
CA ALA A 15 19.17 8.83 6.34
C ALA A 15 18.33 9.34 5.16
N LEU A 16 17.10 9.82 5.40
CA LEU A 16 16.18 10.35 4.40
C LEU A 16 16.13 11.89 4.42
N ALA A 17 16.83 12.55 5.33
CA ALA A 17 16.70 13.99 5.56
C ALA A 17 16.98 14.85 4.32
N ALA A 18 17.86 14.40 3.44
CA ALA A 18 18.24 15.10 2.20
C ALA A 18 17.32 14.77 1.00
N ILE A 19 16.40 13.84 1.17
CA ILE A 19 15.50 13.41 0.09
C ILE A 19 14.24 14.29 0.10
N PRO A 20 13.77 14.77 -1.06
CA PRO A 20 12.50 15.48 -1.15
C PRO A 20 11.36 14.67 -0.50
N ARG A 21 10.53 15.36 0.27
CA ARG A 21 9.42 14.74 0.96
C ARG A 21 8.10 15.42 0.64
N ALA A 22 7.02 14.64 0.72
CA ALA A 22 5.66 15.13 0.67
C ALA A 22 4.89 14.59 1.88
N ASP A 23 4.21 15.46 2.59
CA ASP A 23 3.29 15.07 3.64
C ASP A 23 1.95 14.68 3.00
N ILE A 24 1.50 13.46 3.27
CA ILE A 24 0.28 12.90 2.69
C ILE A 24 -0.83 12.96 3.73
N THR A 25 -1.83 13.78 3.46
CA THR A 25 -3.01 13.95 4.30
C THR A 25 -4.25 13.31 3.70
N GLU A 26 -4.31 13.26 2.37
CA GLU A 26 -5.37 12.59 1.64
C GLU A 26 -4.80 11.76 0.47
N PRO A 27 -5.52 10.76 -0.03
CA PRO A 27 -5.01 9.89 -1.10
C PRO A 27 -4.59 10.63 -2.37
N ALA A 28 -5.25 11.73 -2.72
CA ALA A 28 -4.92 12.52 -3.90
C ALA A 28 -3.53 13.17 -3.83
N ASP A 29 -2.99 13.41 -2.64
CA ASP A 29 -1.65 13.97 -2.45
C ASP A 29 -0.57 13.04 -3.05
N VAL A 30 -0.83 11.73 -3.05
CA VAL A 30 0.08 10.73 -3.64
C VAL A 30 0.26 10.98 -5.14
N ASP A 31 -0.81 11.34 -5.83
CA ASP A 31 -0.76 11.57 -7.28
C ASP A 31 0.17 12.74 -7.63
N ALA A 32 0.03 13.84 -6.90
CA ALA A 32 0.89 15.03 -7.08
C ALA A 32 2.34 14.73 -6.68
N ALA A 33 2.53 14.03 -5.56
CA ALA A 33 3.86 13.73 -5.02
C ALA A 33 4.66 12.71 -5.85
N THR A 34 4.01 11.95 -6.73
CA THR A 34 4.67 10.92 -7.53
C THR A 34 4.87 11.30 -9.01
N VAL A 35 4.57 12.54 -9.39
CA VAL A 35 4.83 13.03 -10.74
C VAL A 35 6.35 13.07 -10.99
N GLY A 36 6.81 12.37 -12.05
CA GLY A 36 8.23 12.34 -12.42
C GLY A 36 9.13 11.59 -11.43
N VAL A 37 8.56 10.86 -10.49
CA VAL A 37 9.28 10.09 -9.48
C VAL A 37 9.58 8.69 -10.00
N SER A 38 10.80 8.22 -9.81
CA SER A 38 11.20 6.85 -10.13
C SER A 38 11.13 5.91 -8.93
N ARG A 39 11.29 6.45 -7.71
CA ARG A 39 11.19 5.69 -6.46
C ARG A 39 10.48 6.49 -5.38
N ALA A 40 9.50 5.88 -4.73
CA ALA A 40 8.79 6.41 -3.58
C ALA A 40 9.12 5.58 -2.33
N VAL A 41 9.54 6.24 -1.26
CA VAL A 41 9.69 5.62 0.06
C VAL A 41 8.47 5.97 0.90
N VAL A 42 7.66 4.99 1.23
CA VAL A 42 6.44 5.16 2.02
C VAL A 42 6.76 5.05 3.50
N LEU A 43 6.78 6.18 4.19
CA LEU A 43 6.95 6.26 5.63
C LEU A 43 5.58 6.27 6.30
N GLY A 44 5.09 5.09 6.66
CA GLY A 44 3.74 4.92 7.17
C GLY A 44 3.40 3.47 7.49
N THR A 45 2.12 3.23 7.72
CA THR A 45 1.56 1.90 8.01
C THR A 45 1.39 1.06 6.73
N GLU A 46 1.00 -0.20 6.90
CA GLU A 46 0.61 -1.05 5.77
C GLU A 46 -0.63 -0.50 5.03
N ALA A 47 -1.57 0.12 5.75
CA ALA A 47 -2.72 0.78 5.15
C ALA A 47 -2.28 1.99 4.29
N ASP A 48 -1.29 2.74 4.74
CA ASP A 48 -0.71 3.84 3.97
C ASP A 48 -0.02 3.32 2.70
N LEU A 49 0.73 2.22 2.80
CA LEU A 49 1.31 1.55 1.63
C LEU A 49 0.22 1.10 0.65
N ALA A 50 -0.87 0.50 1.13
CA ALA A 50 -1.99 0.11 0.29
C ALA A 50 -2.61 1.31 -0.43
N THR A 51 -2.74 2.45 0.23
CA THR A 51 -3.20 3.71 -0.36
C THR A 51 -2.28 4.15 -1.50
N VAL A 52 -0.97 4.16 -1.28
CA VAL A 52 0.01 4.54 -2.32
C VAL A 52 -0.08 3.62 -3.53
N LEU A 53 -0.07 2.30 -3.31
CA LEU A 53 -0.15 1.33 -4.40
C LEU A 53 -1.47 1.42 -5.18
N THR A 54 -2.58 1.67 -4.48
CA THR A 54 -3.89 1.88 -5.11
C THR A 54 -3.87 3.13 -6.00
N ARG A 55 -3.29 4.23 -5.54
CA ARG A 55 -3.18 5.46 -6.34
C ARG A 55 -2.28 5.27 -7.55
N LEU A 56 -1.12 4.62 -7.37
CA LEU A 56 -0.21 4.30 -8.49
C LEU A 56 -0.86 3.37 -9.52
N LEU A 57 -1.63 2.37 -9.08
CA LEU A 57 -2.39 1.49 -9.97
C LEU A 57 -3.41 2.29 -10.80
N ARG A 58 -4.21 3.13 -10.15
CA ARG A 58 -5.24 3.95 -10.82
C ARG A 58 -4.66 4.97 -11.79
N ALA A 59 -3.46 5.47 -11.50
CA ALA A 59 -2.75 6.42 -12.35
C ALA A 59 -1.91 5.76 -13.44
N ASP A 60 -1.91 4.41 -13.54
CA ASP A 60 -1.04 3.63 -14.45
C ASP A 60 0.45 3.94 -14.25
N ARG A 61 0.86 4.06 -12.99
CA ARG A 61 2.25 4.40 -12.58
C ARG A 61 2.94 3.29 -11.79
N LEU A 62 2.60 2.03 -12.03
CA LEU A 62 3.23 0.90 -11.34
C LEU A 62 4.70 0.67 -11.71
N ALA A 63 5.25 1.46 -12.63
CA ALA A 63 6.68 1.50 -12.89
C ALA A 63 7.48 2.23 -11.79
N VAL A 64 6.81 3.02 -10.95
CA VAL A 64 7.45 3.64 -9.78
C VAL A 64 7.84 2.56 -8.79
N GLU A 65 9.12 2.51 -8.44
CA GLU A 65 9.61 1.61 -7.39
C GLU A 65 9.09 2.07 -6.02
N VAL A 66 8.57 1.16 -5.23
CA VAL A 66 8.00 1.48 -3.91
C VAL A 66 8.77 0.74 -2.83
N ALA A 67 9.27 1.48 -1.84
CA ALA A 67 9.86 0.93 -0.64
C ALA A 67 8.99 1.29 0.57
N HIS A 68 8.65 0.31 1.40
CA HIS A 68 7.87 0.53 2.62
C HIS A 68 8.79 0.64 3.83
N LEU A 69 8.59 1.70 4.60
CA LEU A 69 9.34 1.98 5.82
C LEU A 69 8.34 2.24 6.97
N PRO A 70 7.94 1.20 7.72
CA PRO A 70 6.97 1.36 8.81
C PRO A 70 7.55 2.06 10.05
N GLY A 71 8.87 2.16 10.13
CA GLY A 71 9.59 2.80 11.24
C GLY A 71 10.88 3.44 10.76
N SER A 72 11.83 3.64 11.67
CA SER A 72 13.13 4.26 11.33
C SER A 72 14.16 3.27 10.77
N ARG A 73 13.99 1.97 11.05
CA ARG A 73 14.93 0.94 10.61
C ARG A 73 14.81 0.66 9.13
N GLY A 74 15.95 0.51 8.46
CA GLY A 74 15.99 0.14 7.05
C GLY A 74 15.92 1.32 6.09
N ALA A 75 15.99 2.56 6.55
CA ALA A 75 15.92 3.75 5.72
C ALA A 75 16.95 3.77 4.59
N ARG A 76 18.21 3.40 4.87
CA ARG A 76 19.27 3.29 3.85
C ARG A 76 18.98 2.20 2.83
N ARG A 77 18.44 1.08 3.27
CA ARG A 77 18.03 -0.02 2.38
C ARG A 77 16.86 0.41 1.50
N ALA A 78 15.88 1.13 2.05
CA ALA A 78 14.75 1.66 1.28
C ALA A 78 15.21 2.59 0.13
N LEU A 79 16.29 3.33 0.33
CA LEU A 79 16.87 4.18 -0.72
C LEU A 79 17.66 3.41 -1.79
N ARG A 80 18.38 2.36 -1.41
CA ARG A 80 19.44 1.76 -2.24
C ARG A 80 19.17 0.35 -2.71
N ALA A 81 18.30 -0.41 -2.03
CA ALA A 81 18.02 -1.78 -2.44
C ALA A 81 17.39 -1.82 -3.83
N GLY A 82 17.79 -2.80 -4.64
CA GLY A 82 17.16 -3.06 -5.92
C GLY A 82 15.72 -3.43 -5.75
N ALA A 83 14.85 -2.84 -6.57
CA ALA A 83 13.44 -3.19 -6.59
C ALA A 83 13.25 -4.55 -7.27
N GLN A 84 12.27 -5.31 -6.77
CA GLN A 84 11.85 -6.57 -7.35
C GLN A 84 10.38 -6.47 -7.74
N ARG A 85 10.02 -7.07 -8.87
CA ARG A 85 8.62 -7.18 -9.27
C ARG A 85 7.96 -8.27 -8.43
N VAL A 86 6.83 -7.93 -7.84
CA VAL A 86 6.00 -8.86 -7.09
C VAL A 86 4.57 -8.79 -7.61
N PRO A 87 3.77 -9.88 -7.48
CA PRO A 87 2.37 -9.83 -7.82
C PRO A 87 1.65 -8.74 -7.02
N LEU A 88 0.78 -7.99 -7.68
CA LEU A 88 -0.10 -7.01 -7.06
C LEU A 88 -1.48 -7.63 -6.95
N ILE A 89 -2.04 -7.67 -5.74
CA ILE A 89 -3.38 -8.18 -5.47
C ILE A 89 -4.30 -6.98 -5.24
N ARG A 90 -5.43 -6.96 -5.90
CA ARG A 90 -6.45 -5.93 -5.75
C ARG A 90 -7.84 -6.56 -5.63
N ASP A 91 -8.76 -5.85 -5.02
CA ASP A 91 -10.17 -6.22 -5.03
C ASP A 91 -10.88 -5.74 -6.32
N GLU A 92 -12.17 -6.02 -6.43
CA GLU A 92 -13.00 -5.63 -7.58
C GLU A 92 -13.14 -4.11 -7.72
N THR A 93 -12.90 -3.34 -6.67
CA THR A 93 -12.92 -1.87 -6.72
C THR A 93 -11.61 -1.26 -7.15
N GLY A 94 -10.56 -2.07 -7.33
CA GLY A 94 -9.22 -1.63 -7.64
C GLY A 94 -8.41 -1.18 -6.42
N THR A 95 -8.86 -1.51 -5.21
CA THR A 95 -8.11 -1.26 -3.98
C THR A 95 -7.06 -2.34 -3.77
N VAL A 96 -5.81 -1.93 -3.60
CA VAL A 96 -4.69 -2.86 -3.43
C VAL A 96 -4.71 -3.46 -2.03
N LEU A 97 -4.50 -4.76 -1.96
CA LEU A 97 -4.39 -5.52 -0.73
C LEU A 97 -2.91 -5.75 -0.41
N VAL A 98 -2.50 -5.39 0.80
CA VAL A 98 -1.14 -5.57 1.29
C VAL A 98 -1.13 -6.62 2.38
N ARG A 99 -0.28 -7.64 2.25
CA ARG A 99 -0.12 -8.80 3.13
C ARG A 99 -1.32 -9.71 3.19
N ARG A 100 -2.47 -9.22 3.72
CA ARG A 100 -3.68 -10.04 3.89
C ARG A 100 -4.93 -9.19 3.86
N ALA A 101 -6.01 -9.78 3.41
CA ALA A 101 -7.37 -9.28 3.59
C ALA A 101 -8.15 -10.28 4.46
N LEU A 102 -9.07 -9.77 5.25
CA LEU A 102 -9.96 -10.57 6.09
C LEU A 102 -11.38 -10.07 5.94
N TRP A 103 -12.26 -10.93 5.45
CA TRP A 103 -13.69 -10.67 5.45
C TRP A 103 -14.31 -11.12 6.76
N ARG A 104 -15.04 -10.25 7.40
CA ARG A 104 -15.75 -10.52 8.65
C ARG A 104 -17.20 -10.11 8.51
N PRO A 105 -18.12 -10.90 9.11
CA PRO A 105 -19.51 -10.49 9.14
C PRO A 105 -19.70 -9.25 10.02
N ALA A 106 -20.66 -8.42 9.65
CA ALA A 106 -21.13 -7.30 10.47
C ALA A 106 -22.66 -7.46 10.69
N PRO A 107 -23.14 -7.49 11.95
CA PRO A 107 -22.36 -7.38 13.20
C PRO A 107 -21.59 -8.64 13.58
N GLU A 108 -20.63 -8.48 14.50
CA GLU A 108 -19.84 -9.59 15.03
C GLU A 108 -20.71 -10.73 15.56
N GLY A 109 -20.24 -11.96 15.40
CA GLY A 109 -20.95 -13.17 15.83
C GLY A 109 -21.95 -13.73 14.83
N ARG A 110 -22.19 -13.08 13.70
CA ARG A 110 -22.96 -13.61 12.59
C ARG A 110 -22.07 -14.30 11.56
N LEU A 111 -22.69 -15.09 10.68
CA LEU A 111 -22.00 -15.68 9.54
C LEU A 111 -21.92 -14.65 8.39
N LEU A 112 -20.82 -14.65 7.69
CA LEU A 112 -20.67 -13.99 6.41
C LEU A 112 -21.32 -14.89 5.33
N GLU A 113 -22.30 -14.37 4.61
CA GLU A 113 -22.97 -15.08 3.53
C GLU A 113 -22.58 -14.45 2.19
N GLY A 114 -22.26 -15.32 1.23
CA GLY A 114 -21.90 -14.90 -0.12
C GLY A 114 -20.92 -15.85 -0.78
N GLU A 115 -20.21 -15.34 -1.75
CA GLU A 115 -19.15 -16.03 -2.48
C GLU A 115 -17.90 -15.17 -2.47
N GLY A 116 -16.77 -15.77 -2.12
CA GLY A 116 -15.45 -15.12 -2.17
C GLY A 116 -14.56 -15.78 -3.22
N ILE A 117 -14.06 -15.00 -4.16
CA ILE A 117 -13.21 -15.47 -5.26
C ILE A 117 -11.90 -14.69 -5.27
N VAL A 118 -10.78 -15.39 -5.42
CA VAL A 118 -9.46 -14.81 -5.69
C VAL A 118 -8.83 -15.53 -6.87
N ASP A 119 -8.49 -14.77 -7.91
CA ASP A 119 -7.88 -15.30 -9.14
C ASP A 119 -8.60 -16.56 -9.68
N ASP A 120 -9.92 -16.46 -9.85
CA ASP A 120 -10.81 -17.57 -10.27
C ASP A 120 -10.88 -18.77 -9.29
N THR A 121 -10.26 -18.64 -8.13
CA THR A 121 -10.36 -19.65 -7.06
C THR A 121 -11.42 -19.25 -6.06
N VAL A 122 -12.45 -20.08 -5.90
CA VAL A 122 -13.49 -19.90 -4.89
C VAL A 122 -12.90 -20.20 -3.51
N LEU A 123 -12.88 -19.21 -2.62
CA LEU A 123 -12.46 -19.35 -1.24
C LEU A 123 -13.59 -19.86 -0.36
N PHE A 124 -14.80 -19.37 -0.62
CA PHE A 124 -16.01 -19.83 0.03
C PHE A 124 -17.23 -19.52 -0.85
N ASP A 125 -18.27 -20.30 -0.67
CA ASP A 125 -19.60 -20.11 -1.23
C ASP A 125 -20.61 -20.53 -0.18
N GLY A 126 -21.45 -19.61 0.28
CA GLY A 126 -22.41 -19.82 1.34
C GLY A 126 -22.11 -19.02 2.61
N ALA A 127 -22.18 -19.68 3.78
CA ALA A 127 -22.05 -19.02 5.07
C ALA A 127 -20.78 -19.48 5.81
N VAL A 128 -19.94 -18.51 6.20
CA VAL A 128 -18.68 -18.73 6.94
C VAL A 128 -18.51 -17.71 8.06
N ALA A 129 -17.71 -18.08 9.08
CA ALA A 129 -17.44 -17.19 10.21
C ALA A 129 -16.49 -16.04 9.88
N GLY A 130 -15.74 -16.17 8.79
CA GLY A 130 -14.77 -15.19 8.29
C GLY A 130 -13.74 -15.88 7.41
N VAL A 131 -13.14 -15.12 6.54
CA VAL A 131 -12.12 -15.61 5.59
C VAL A 131 -10.95 -14.65 5.49
#